data_d616a6c7b47a10cd5fb5e070b900e2e3
#
_entry.id   d616a6c7b47a10cd5fb5e070b900e2e3
#
_cell.length_a   1.000
_cell.length_b   1.000
_cell.length_c   1.000
_cell.angle_alpha   90.00
_cell.angle_beta   90.00
_cell.angle_gamma   90.00
#
_symmetry.space_group_name_H-M   'P 1'
#
loop_
_entity.id
_entity.type
_entity.pdbx_description
1 polymer ?
#
loop_
_entity_poly.entity_id
_entity_poly.type
_entity_poly.pdbx_seq_one_letter_code
_entity_poly.pdbx_strand_id
1 'polypeptide(L)'
;MRDYVDEYEGTPPAEFEFNEPCEVEDDGLPPSENLADAIRRNPPLKSELIDGVLRHGHKMMIAGPSKAGKSFALIELCVCIAAGKPWLGRFHCEQGKVLYINLELDKASCLHRFNDVCDALEFSQDDLQCLHNIRVWHLRGYPVSWEHFLDLICRRVKKRGFDAVIIDPFYKLNAGCENNAQSMAQFCNGIDRIAAAADSAVIYCHHHSKGDQSWKSSMDRASGSGVFARDVDALLDITELELPPDRRRDGVTAWRIEGTLREFASFDPVDVWFNYPIHVLEHFDPAENVAPHAQLPPHQRAMNARKSKEQKLRERHHRLEAAFDILESSGEPVTVRTLAEYLGVNNQTVRNMIDEHAGFDREKQGRSGKIWRTSQKSKKQE
;
A
#
# COMPACT_ATOMS: atom_id res chain seq x y z
N MET A 1 38.88 17.14 -1.33
CA MET A 1 38.91 18.49 -0.79
C MET A 1 39.83 19.28 -1.69
N ARG A 2 39.33 20.00 -2.64
CA ARG A 2 40.09 20.90 -3.49
C ARG A 2 39.65 22.30 -3.13
N ASP A 3 40.66 23.06 -2.68
CA ASP A 3 40.60 24.49 -2.37
C ASP A 3 40.14 25.25 -3.61
N TYR A 4 38.93 25.80 -3.57
CA TYR A 4 38.47 26.83 -4.48
C TYR A 4 38.35 28.13 -3.66
N VAL A 5 39.48 28.70 -3.33
CA VAL A 5 39.58 30.09 -2.94
C VAL A 5 40.43 30.73 -4.02
N ASP A 6 39.78 31.40 -4.97
CA ASP A 6 40.45 32.32 -5.85
C ASP A 6 39.57 33.50 -6.24
N GLU A 7 39.99 34.62 -5.71
CA GLU A 7 40.12 35.93 -6.33
C GLU A 7 38.89 36.40 -7.13
N TYR A 8 37.85 36.80 -6.41
CA TYR A 8 36.93 37.80 -6.92
C TYR A 8 37.50 39.20 -6.55
N GLU A 9 38.47 39.74 -7.37
CA GLU A 9 38.77 41.16 -7.42
C GLU A 9 37.65 41.87 -8.20
N GLY A 10 36.44 41.89 -7.64
CA GLY A 10 35.31 42.68 -8.10
C GLY A 10 34.89 43.59 -6.97
N THR A 11 34.69 44.85 -7.23
CA THR A 11 34.01 45.78 -6.33
C THR A 11 32.76 45.07 -5.81
N PRO A 12 32.56 44.95 -4.49
CA PRO A 12 31.33 44.31 -3.98
C PRO A 12 30.14 45.05 -4.62
N PRO A 13 29.10 44.32 -5.04
CA PRO A 13 27.88 44.95 -5.53
C PRO A 13 27.41 45.92 -4.45
N ALA A 14 27.00 47.12 -4.85
CA ALA A 14 26.47 48.14 -3.94
C ALA A 14 25.57 47.47 -2.92
N GLU A 15 25.84 47.69 -1.65
CA GLU A 15 25.01 47.18 -0.56
C GLU A 15 23.59 47.62 -0.86
N PHE A 16 22.76 46.64 -1.24
CA PHE A 16 21.31 46.85 -1.16
C PHE A 16 20.98 46.96 0.32
N GLU A 17 21.07 48.19 0.82
CA GLU A 17 20.49 48.48 2.13
C GLU A 17 18.97 48.30 2.03
N PHE A 18 18.48 47.18 2.48
CA PHE A 18 17.08 47.06 2.88
C PHE A 18 16.93 47.91 4.19
N ASN A 19 16.97 49.23 4.03
CA ASN A 19 16.93 50.20 5.12
C ASN A 19 15.49 50.59 5.44
N GLU A 20 14.56 49.63 5.43
CA GLU A 20 13.31 49.85 6.15
C GLU A 20 13.16 48.75 7.18
N PRO A 21 12.92 49.08 8.47
CA PRO A 21 12.38 48.08 9.37
C PRO A 21 11.07 47.64 8.72
N CYS A 22 11.05 46.39 8.26
CA CYS A 22 9.84 45.76 7.79
C CYS A 22 8.84 45.92 8.96
N GLU A 23 7.92 46.89 8.86
CA GLU A 23 6.78 46.91 9.74
C GLU A 23 6.14 45.55 9.58
N VAL A 24 6.15 44.75 10.63
CA VAL A 24 5.50 43.42 10.66
C VAL A 24 4.03 43.75 10.48
N GLU A 25 3.57 43.74 9.23
CA GLU A 25 2.16 43.78 8.93
C GLU A 25 1.57 42.53 9.59
N ASP A 26 0.69 42.74 10.58
CA ASP A 26 -0.05 41.63 11.22
C ASP A 26 -1.14 41.17 10.27
N ASP A 27 -0.68 40.57 9.16
CA ASP A 27 -1.52 39.94 8.11
C ASP A 27 -1.87 38.49 8.46
N GLY A 28 -1.43 38.00 9.61
CA GLY A 28 -1.64 36.64 10.06
C GLY A 28 -0.72 35.61 9.40
N LEU A 29 0.28 36.05 8.60
CA LEU A 29 1.31 35.20 8.02
C LEU A 29 2.59 35.22 8.88
N PRO A 30 3.43 34.15 8.78
CA PRO A 30 4.75 34.18 9.40
C PRO A 30 5.62 35.28 8.78
N PRO A 31 6.43 35.99 9.58
CA PRO A 31 7.33 37.03 9.03
C PRO A 31 8.37 36.43 8.11
N SER A 32 8.75 37.20 7.08
CA SER A 32 9.90 36.83 6.23
C SER A 32 11.20 36.98 7.02
N GLU A 33 12.19 36.17 6.69
CA GLU A 33 13.50 36.16 7.33
C GLU A 33 14.61 36.57 6.36
N ASN A 34 15.58 37.30 6.83
CA ASN A 34 16.82 37.50 6.08
C ASN A 34 17.58 36.19 6.00
N LEU A 35 17.92 35.74 4.77
CA LEU A 35 18.56 34.44 4.53
C LEU A 35 19.92 34.31 5.24
N ALA A 36 20.75 35.37 5.22
CA ALA A 36 22.07 35.34 5.85
C ALA A 36 21.96 35.16 7.39
N ASP A 37 20.97 35.78 8.00
CA ASP A 37 20.71 35.66 9.43
C ASP A 37 20.12 34.28 9.77
N ALA A 38 19.24 33.77 8.94
CA ALA A 38 18.67 32.43 9.09
C ALA A 38 19.76 31.35 8.99
N ILE A 39 20.66 31.43 8.01
CA ILE A 39 21.79 30.49 7.87
C ILE A 39 22.74 30.59 9.07
N ARG A 40 23.04 31.79 9.54
CA ARG A 40 23.91 31.96 10.73
C ARG A 40 23.35 31.32 11.99
N ARG A 41 22.03 31.33 12.14
CA ARG A 41 21.35 30.63 13.26
C ARG A 41 21.45 29.11 13.15
N ASN A 42 21.66 28.59 11.92
CA ASN A 42 21.83 27.16 11.62
C ASN A 42 20.81 26.28 12.38
N PRO A 43 19.50 26.43 12.12
CA PRO A 43 18.49 25.66 12.83
C PRO A 43 18.71 24.17 12.61
N PRO A 44 18.60 23.32 13.66
CA PRO A 44 18.77 21.88 13.48
C PRO A 44 17.65 21.31 12.60
N LEU A 45 17.99 20.32 11.78
CA LEU A 45 16.97 19.53 11.09
C LEU A 45 16.14 18.77 12.14
N LYS A 46 14.88 18.52 11.81
CA LYS A 46 14.02 17.66 12.64
C LYS A 46 14.57 16.26 12.72
N SER A 47 14.38 15.54 13.84
CA SER A 47 14.81 14.16 13.98
C SER A 47 14.12 13.24 13.00
N GLU A 48 14.74 12.09 12.74
CA GLU A 48 14.22 11.08 11.84
C GLU A 48 13.30 10.14 12.61
N LEU A 49 12.04 10.11 12.24
CA LEU A 49 11.09 9.14 12.79
C LEU A 49 11.31 7.75 12.20
N ILE A 50 11.72 7.70 10.93
CA ILE A 50 12.13 6.50 10.22
C ILE A 50 13.46 6.81 9.57
N ASP A 51 14.53 6.14 10.02
CA ASP A 51 15.91 6.41 9.59
C ASP A 51 16.05 6.37 8.07
N GLY A 52 16.56 7.46 7.50
CA GLY A 52 16.79 7.63 6.08
C GLY A 52 15.52 7.67 5.20
N VAL A 53 14.33 7.79 5.81
CA VAL A 53 13.05 7.78 5.08
C VAL A 53 12.17 8.97 5.43
N LEU A 54 11.92 9.25 6.72
CA LEU A 54 10.91 10.23 7.13
C LEU A 54 11.33 10.96 8.40
N ARG A 55 11.25 12.29 8.38
CA ARG A 55 11.43 13.15 9.57
C ARG A 55 10.09 13.45 10.25
N HIS A 56 10.15 13.87 11.50
CA HIS A 56 9.01 14.47 12.19
C HIS A 56 8.46 15.67 11.40
N GLY A 57 7.15 15.84 11.41
CA GLY A 57 6.48 16.93 10.70
C GLY A 57 6.43 16.79 9.17
N HIS A 58 6.86 15.66 8.62
CA HIS A 58 6.84 15.35 7.19
C HIS A 58 5.73 14.36 6.81
N LYS A 59 5.49 14.23 5.50
CA LYS A 59 4.40 13.41 4.95
C LYS A 59 4.96 12.19 4.21
N MET A 60 4.40 11.02 4.48
CA MET A 60 4.73 9.78 3.76
C MET A 60 3.49 9.12 3.18
N MET A 61 3.58 8.69 1.94
CA MET A 61 2.55 7.91 1.27
C MET A 61 3.07 6.52 0.92
N ILE A 62 2.31 5.49 1.26
CA ILE A 62 2.51 4.12 0.78
C ILE A 62 1.52 3.89 -0.36
N ALA A 63 2.04 3.80 -1.60
CA ALA A 63 1.25 3.54 -2.79
C ALA A 63 1.39 2.07 -3.23
N GLY A 64 0.34 1.50 -3.81
CA GLY A 64 0.39 0.13 -4.30
C GLY A 64 -0.96 -0.39 -4.78
N PRO A 65 -0.99 -1.52 -5.51
CA PRO A 65 -2.23 -2.10 -6.00
C PRO A 65 -3.13 -2.58 -4.85
N SER A 66 -4.40 -2.83 -5.16
CA SER A 66 -5.31 -3.45 -4.19
C SER A 66 -4.79 -4.82 -3.77
N LYS A 67 -4.93 -5.15 -2.47
CA LYS A 67 -4.47 -6.41 -1.86
C LYS A 67 -2.94 -6.57 -1.74
N ALA A 68 -2.16 -5.51 -1.93
CA ALA A 68 -0.71 -5.49 -1.69
C ALA A 68 -0.30 -5.47 -0.20
N GLY A 69 -1.20 -5.71 0.73
CA GLY A 69 -0.88 -5.70 2.16
C GLY A 69 -0.67 -4.30 2.79
N LYS A 70 -0.99 -3.20 2.09
CA LYS A 70 -0.70 -1.82 2.57
C LYS A 70 -1.20 -1.52 4.00
N SER A 71 -2.43 -1.94 4.34
CA SER A 71 -2.94 -1.76 5.71
C SER A 71 -2.15 -2.54 6.74
N PHE A 72 -1.65 -3.73 6.39
CA PHE A 72 -0.74 -4.49 7.25
C PHE A 72 0.61 -3.78 7.38
N ALA A 73 1.19 -3.27 6.29
CA ALA A 73 2.43 -2.48 6.34
C ALA A 73 2.29 -1.22 7.22
N LEU A 74 1.11 -0.56 7.21
CA LEU A 74 0.81 0.56 8.11
C LEU A 74 0.65 0.13 9.56
N ILE A 75 0.05 -1.02 9.83
CA ILE A 75 -0.08 -1.57 11.20
C ILE A 75 1.32 -1.98 11.70
N GLU A 76 2.12 -2.68 10.88
CA GLU A 76 3.52 -3.01 11.20
C GLU A 76 4.32 -1.74 11.56
N LEU A 77 4.23 -0.71 10.71
CA LEU A 77 4.89 0.57 10.98
C LEU A 77 4.41 1.20 12.29
N CYS A 78 3.09 1.19 12.53
CA CYS A 78 2.50 1.74 13.75
C CYS A 78 3.08 1.09 15.02
N VAL A 79 3.15 -0.24 15.06
CA VAL A 79 3.68 -0.95 16.22
C VAL A 79 5.20 -0.85 16.32
N CYS A 80 5.92 -0.77 15.18
CA CYS A 80 7.36 -0.54 15.17
C CYS A 80 7.73 0.84 15.72
N ILE A 81 7.03 1.91 15.33
CA ILE A 81 7.23 3.26 15.90
C ILE A 81 6.91 3.24 17.40
N ALA A 82 5.80 2.63 17.81
CA ALA A 82 5.42 2.59 19.22
C ALA A 82 6.47 1.90 20.11
N ALA A 83 7.16 0.90 19.56
CA ALA A 83 8.15 0.08 20.27
C ALA A 83 9.61 0.50 20.00
N GLY A 84 9.89 1.41 19.06
CA GLY A 84 11.25 1.76 18.64
C GLY A 84 11.96 0.61 17.94
N LYS A 85 11.23 -0.17 17.10
CA LYS A 85 11.77 -1.33 16.41
C LYS A 85 11.94 -1.09 14.90
N PRO A 86 12.81 -1.86 14.23
CA PRO A 86 12.95 -1.76 12.79
C PRO A 86 11.67 -2.19 12.06
N TRP A 87 11.17 -1.33 11.17
CA TRP A 87 10.09 -1.64 10.25
C TRP A 87 10.63 -2.38 9.01
N LEU A 88 9.90 -3.38 8.54
CA LEU A 88 10.32 -4.30 7.44
C LEU A 88 11.68 -4.97 7.68
N GLY A 89 12.10 -5.09 8.95
CA GLY A 89 13.42 -5.62 9.30
C GLY A 89 14.62 -4.77 8.86
N ARG A 90 14.39 -3.55 8.34
CA ARG A 90 15.44 -2.70 7.75
C ARG A 90 15.45 -1.27 8.28
N PHE A 91 14.32 -0.61 8.35
CA PHE A 91 14.25 0.82 8.66
C PHE A 91 14.02 1.01 10.15
N HIS A 92 15.04 1.48 10.87
CA HIS A 92 14.90 1.78 12.30
C HIS A 92 13.85 2.87 12.49
N CYS A 93 12.96 2.69 13.47
CA CYS A 93 11.96 3.69 13.87
C CYS A 93 12.33 4.28 15.22
N GLU A 94 12.31 5.59 15.36
CA GLU A 94 12.35 6.27 16.66
C GLU A 94 11.09 5.90 17.45
N GLN A 95 11.25 5.62 18.75
CA GLN A 95 10.11 5.30 19.59
C GLN A 95 9.23 6.53 19.81
N GLY A 96 7.94 6.40 19.51
CA GLY A 96 7.03 7.52 19.59
C GLY A 96 5.55 7.15 19.79
N LYS A 97 4.73 8.17 20.01
CA LYS A 97 3.27 8.05 20.15
C LYS A 97 2.60 8.09 18.80
N VAL A 98 1.71 7.16 18.54
CA VAL A 98 1.03 7.02 17.25
C VAL A 98 -0.47 7.17 17.40
N LEU A 99 -1.08 7.98 16.53
CA LEU A 99 -2.52 7.99 16.29
C LEU A 99 -2.82 7.22 15.01
N TYR A 100 -3.45 6.06 15.13
CA TYR A 100 -3.92 5.27 14.00
C TYR A 100 -5.40 5.53 13.72
N ILE A 101 -5.73 6.02 12.53
CA ILE A 101 -7.09 6.37 12.12
C ILE A 101 -7.61 5.30 11.17
N ASN A 102 -8.50 4.46 11.67
CA ASN A 102 -9.14 3.39 10.92
C ASN A 102 -10.45 3.88 10.30
N LEU A 103 -10.51 3.94 8.98
CA LEU A 103 -11.65 4.43 8.19
C LEU A 103 -12.41 3.30 7.47
N GLU A 104 -11.84 2.09 7.39
CA GLU A 104 -12.40 1.03 6.56
C GLU A 104 -12.88 -0.20 7.36
N LEU A 105 -12.13 -0.62 8.35
CA LEU A 105 -12.43 -1.82 9.09
C LEU A 105 -13.39 -1.57 10.25
N ASP A 106 -14.23 -2.54 10.58
CA ASP A 106 -14.90 -2.54 11.87
C ASP A 106 -13.87 -2.64 13.01
N LYS A 107 -14.31 -2.27 14.22
CA LYS A 107 -13.42 -2.19 15.37
C LYS A 107 -12.77 -3.53 15.71
N ALA A 108 -13.52 -4.62 15.67
CA ALA A 108 -13.01 -5.94 16.05
C ALA A 108 -11.97 -6.41 15.04
N SER A 109 -12.28 -6.36 13.74
CA SER A 109 -11.34 -6.72 12.65
C SER A 109 -10.05 -5.91 12.70
N CYS A 110 -10.14 -4.60 12.99
CA CYS A 110 -8.95 -3.77 13.13
C CYS A 110 -8.07 -4.22 14.29
N LEU A 111 -8.66 -4.45 15.48
CA LEU A 111 -7.92 -4.87 16.66
C LEU A 111 -7.31 -6.27 16.50
N HIS A 112 -8.01 -7.21 15.87
CA HIS A 112 -7.46 -8.53 15.55
C HIS A 112 -6.23 -8.42 14.64
N ARG A 113 -6.25 -7.57 13.61
CA ARG A 113 -5.06 -7.37 12.76
C ARG A 113 -3.86 -6.82 13.53
N PHE A 114 -4.08 -5.91 14.48
CA PHE A 114 -3.00 -5.45 15.36
C PHE A 114 -2.42 -6.60 16.20
N ASN A 115 -3.29 -7.44 16.77
CA ASN A 115 -2.85 -8.61 17.52
C ASN A 115 -2.06 -9.58 16.64
N ASP A 116 -2.62 -9.97 15.49
CA ASP A 116 -1.98 -10.89 14.55
C ASP A 116 -0.58 -10.38 14.11
N VAL A 117 -0.44 -9.07 13.88
CA VAL A 117 0.85 -8.45 13.54
C VAL A 117 1.82 -8.50 14.72
N CYS A 118 1.38 -8.17 15.95
CA CYS A 118 2.24 -8.24 17.12
C CYS A 118 2.72 -9.67 17.39
N ASP A 119 1.83 -10.65 17.25
CA ASP A 119 2.15 -12.07 17.41
C ASP A 119 3.17 -12.53 16.34
N ALA A 120 2.97 -12.14 15.07
CA ALA A 120 3.85 -12.51 13.98
C ALA A 120 5.23 -11.80 14.03
N LEU A 121 5.29 -10.60 14.62
CA LEU A 121 6.55 -9.89 14.91
C LEU A 121 7.24 -10.37 16.19
N GLU A 122 6.68 -11.38 16.87
CA GLU A 122 7.21 -11.98 18.10
C GLU A 122 7.49 -10.93 19.20
N PHE A 123 6.53 -10.00 19.39
CA PHE A 123 6.67 -8.95 20.41
C PHE A 123 6.77 -9.56 21.81
N SER A 124 7.83 -9.17 22.53
CA SER A 124 8.00 -9.51 23.96
C SER A 124 6.96 -8.80 24.85
N GLN A 125 6.89 -9.16 26.12
CA GLN A 125 6.00 -8.49 27.07
C GLN A 125 6.36 -6.98 27.21
N ASP A 126 7.65 -6.62 27.13
CA ASP A 126 8.07 -5.22 27.18
C ASP A 126 7.65 -4.47 25.90
N ASP A 127 7.73 -5.10 24.73
CA ASP A 127 7.22 -4.53 23.47
C ASP A 127 5.71 -4.30 23.54
N LEU A 128 4.95 -5.24 24.13
CA LEU A 128 3.51 -5.09 24.31
C LEU A 128 3.15 -3.94 25.26
N GLN A 129 4.00 -3.59 26.23
CA GLN A 129 3.82 -2.36 27.04
C GLN A 129 3.90 -1.09 26.16
N CYS A 130 4.73 -1.10 25.13
CA CYS A 130 4.85 0.04 24.22
C CYS A 130 3.56 0.30 23.41
N LEU A 131 2.64 -0.66 23.30
CA LEU A 131 1.33 -0.44 22.67
C LEU A 131 0.48 0.63 23.37
N HIS A 132 0.80 0.99 24.63
CA HIS A 132 0.20 2.15 25.29
C HIS A 132 0.50 3.49 24.57
N ASN A 133 1.53 3.53 23.75
CA ASN A 133 1.86 4.66 22.87
C ASN A 133 0.90 4.81 21.68
N ILE A 134 0.09 3.78 21.39
CA ILE A 134 -0.85 3.80 20.27
C ILE A 134 -2.25 4.22 20.72
N ARG A 135 -2.86 5.10 19.94
CA ARG A 135 -4.30 5.42 20.03
C ARG A 135 -4.96 5.08 18.71
N VAL A 136 -5.94 4.18 18.73
CA VAL A 136 -6.73 3.84 17.52
C VAL A 136 -8.05 4.60 17.55
N TRP A 137 -8.32 5.31 16.45
CA TRP A 137 -9.56 6.03 16.24
C TRP A 137 -10.39 5.39 15.15
N HIS A 138 -11.46 4.70 15.54
CA HIS A 138 -12.35 3.99 14.61
C HIS A 138 -13.41 4.93 14.06
N LEU A 139 -13.35 5.23 12.76
CA LEU A 139 -14.25 6.17 12.07
C LEU A 139 -15.04 5.52 10.93
N ARG A 140 -14.98 4.22 10.78
CA ARG A 140 -15.84 3.53 9.80
C ARG A 140 -17.31 3.81 10.09
N GLY A 141 -18.03 4.30 9.05
CA GLY A 141 -19.47 4.58 9.16
C GLY A 141 -19.81 5.94 9.77
N TYR A 142 -18.81 6.74 10.17
CA TYR A 142 -19.02 8.11 10.62
C TYR A 142 -18.87 9.08 9.43
N PRO A 143 -19.95 9.70 8.96
CA PRO A 143 -19.89 10.70 7.89
C PRO A 143 -19.30 12.00 8.46
N VAL A 144 -18.07 12.30 8.11
CA VAL A 144 -17.38 13.53 8.52
C VAL A 144 -16.89 14.23 7.26
N SER A 145 -17.21 15.52 7.08
CA SER A 145 -16.61 16.31 6.03
C SER A 145 -15.10 16.48 6.27
N TRP A 146 -14.33 16.66 5.19
CA TRP A 146 -12.89 16.85 5.31
C TRP A 146 -12.51 18.01 6.23
N GLU A 147 -13.17 19.14 6.09
CA GLU A 147 -12.93 20.36 6.88
C GLU A 147 -13.16 20.10 8.37
N HIS A 148 -14.30 19.49 8.69
CA HIS A 148 -14.62 19.18 10.10
C HIS A 148 -13.65 18.15 10.70
N PHE A 149 -13.30 17.11 9.92
CA PHE A 149 -12.29 16.12 10.30
C PHE A 149 -10.94 16.80 10.59
N LEU A 150 -10.51 17.71 9.69
CA LEU A 150 -9.24 18.43 9.79
C LEU A 150 -9.16 19.24 11.09
N ASP A 151 -10.22 19.98 11.42
CA ASP A 151 -10.25 20.76 12.66
C ASP A 151 -10.25 19.89 13.92
N LEU A 152 -10.92 18.75 13.88
CA LEU A 152 -10.93 17.81 15.00
C LEU A 152 -9.57 17.15 15.19
N ILE A 153 -8.93 16.69 14.11
CA ILE A 153 -7.65 16.01 14.21
C ILE A 153 -6.53 16.95 14.63
N CYS A 154 -6.44 18.16 14.06
CA CYS A 154 -5.45 19.17 14.46
C CYS A 154 -5.54 19.49 15.96
N ARG A 155 -6.75 19.67 16.51
CA ARG A 155 -6.95 19.88 17.94
C ARG A 155 -6.52 18.69 18.79
N ARG A 156 -6.80 17.45 18.35
CA ARG A 156 -6.42 16.24 19.07
C ARG A 156 -4.91 16.01 19.07
N VAL A 157 -4.29 16.18 17.90
CA VAL A 157 -2.85 16.02 17.72
C VAL A 157 -2.10 17.04 18.57
N LYS A 158 -2.47 18.32 18.49
CA LYS A 158 -1.88 19.39 19.30
C LYS A 158 -2.02 19.15 20.82
N LYS A 159 -3.19 18.65 21.26
CA LYS A 159 -3.46 18.43 22.69
C LYS A 159 -2.67 17.27 23.28
N ARG A 160 -2.39 16.20 22.48
CA ARG A 160 -1.82 14.95 22.99
C ARG A 160 -0.36 14.74 22.62
N GLY A 161 0.16 15.45 21.62
CA GLY A 161 1.51 15.31 21.12
C GLY A 161 1.73 13.89 20.58
N PHE A 162 1.35 13.63 19.32
CA PHE A 162 1.67 12.39 18.64
C PHE A 162 2.88 12.63 17.74
N ASP A 163 3.77 11.66 17.66
CA ASP A 163 4.95 11.69 16.78
C ASP A 163 4.56 11.26 15.36
N ALA A 164 3.55 10.39 15.24
CA ALA A 164 2.99 9.97 13.97
C ALA A 164 1.45 9.97 13.98
N VAL A 165 0.86 10.32 12.84
CA VAL A 165 -0.56 10.17 12.52
C VAL A 165 -0.68 9.28 11.30
N ILE A 166 -1.25 8.07 11.46
CA ILE A 166 -1.44 7.10 10.39
C ILE A 166 -2.91 7.10 9.97
N ILE A 167 -3.19 7.26 8.66
CA ILE A 167 -4.55 7.31 8.10
C ILE A 167 -4.76 6.12 7.15
N ASP A 168 -5.66 5.21 7.48
CA ASP A 168 -5.90 3.97 6.76
C ASP A 168 -7.39 3.72 6.45
N PRO A 169 -7.76 3.72 5.17
CA PRO A 169 -7.10 4.29 4.01
C PRO A 169 -7.54 5.73 3.76
N PHE A 170 -6.66 6.50 3.17
CA PHE A 170 -6.86 7.91 2.93
C PHE A 170 -8.05 8.27 2.01
N TYR A 171 -8.33 7.48 0.96
CA TYR A 171 -9.37 7.77 -0.03
C TYR A 171 -10.79 7.89 0.58
N LYS A 172 -11.02 7.32 1.77
CA LYS A 172 -12.30 7.41 2.48
C LYS A 172 -12.63 8.84 2.93
N LEU A 173 -11.63 9.69 3.09
CA LEU A 173 -11.82 11.10 3.45
C LEU A 173 -12.09 11.99 2.24
N ASN A 174 -11.77 11.52 1.04
CA ASN A 174 -11.86 12.27 -0.22
C ASN A 174 -12.87 11.66 -1.22
N ALA A 175 -13.99 11.13 -0.73
CA ALA A 175 -14.97 10.46 -1.57
C ALA A 175 -15.51 11.39 -2.68
N GLY A 176 -15.08 11.15 -3.92
CA GLY A 176 -15.58 11.80 -5.13
C GLY A 176 -14.69 12.89 -5.76
N CYS A 177 -13.57 13.27 -5.17
CA CYS A 177 -12.71 14.37 -5.66
C CYS A 177 -11.34 13.93 -6.21
N GLU A 178 -11.05 12.63 -6.30
CA GLU A 178 -9.72 12.11 -6.70
C GLU A 178 -9.23 12.58 -8.08
N ASN A 179 -10.14 12.95 -8.97
CA ASN A 179 -9.82 13.42 -10.32
C ASN A 179 -9.80 14.96 -10.45
N ASN A 180 -10.06 15.70 -9.37
CA ASN A 180 -10.07 17.16 -9.38
C ASN A 180 -8.80 17.69 -8.74
N ALA A 181 -7.90 18.29 -9.53
CA ALA A 181 -6.62 18.82 -9.07
C ALA A 181 -6.77 19.89 -7.99
N GLN A 182 -7.80 20.74 -8.04
CA GLN A 182 -8.04 21.80 -7.05
C GLN A 182 -8.45 21.19 -5.69
N SER A 183 -9.36 20.21 -5.69
CA SER A 183 -9.75 19.50 -4.47
C SER A 183 -8.59 18.74 -3.86
N MET A 184 -7.72 18.15 -4.70
CA MET A 184 -6.51 17.47 -4.23
C MET A 184 -5.50 18.44 -3.60
N ALA A 185 -5.30 19.64 -4.17
CA ALA A 185 -4.43 20.65 -3.58
C ALA A 185 -4.94 21.11 -2.20
N GLN A 186 -6.25 21.36 -2.06
CA GLN A 186 -6.84 21.69 -0.74
C GLN A 186 -6.65 20.57 0.27
N PHE A 187 -6.68 19.33 -0.19
CA PHE A 187 -6.50 18.16 0.63
C PHE A 187 -5.04 18.03 1.10
N CYS A 188 -4.06 18.22 0.20
CA CYS A 188 -2.64 18.25 0.52
C CYS A 188 -2.32 19.34 1.57
N ASN A 189 -2.85 20.56 1.38
CA ASN A 189 -2.72 21.65 2.37
C ASN A 189 -3.31 21.28 3.74
N GLY A 190 -4.39 20.49 3.75
CA GLY A 190 -4.96 19.99 5.00
C GLY A 190 -4.04 19.00 5.72
N ILE A 191 -3.33 18.14 4.99
CA ILE A 191 -2.33 17.25 5.58
C ILE A 191 -1.17 18.05 6.16
N ASP A 192 -0.71 19.11 5.47
CA ASP A 192 0.31 20.03 6.00
C ASP A 192 -0.13 20.65 7.33
N ARG A 193 -1.40 21.04 7.45
CA ARG A 193 -1.96 21.56 8.71
C ARG A 193 -1.92 20.51 9.82
N ILE A 194 -2.17 19.24 9.53
CA ILE A 194 -2.06 18.16 10.53
C ILE A 194 -0.61 18.02 10.98
N ALA A 195 0.33 17.95 10.03
CA ALA A 195 1.76 17.82 10.30
C ALA A 195 2.28 18.98 11.14
N ALA A 196 1.92 20.21 10.78
CA ALA A 196 2.32 21.43 11.50
C ALA A 196 1.69 21.57 12.88
N ALA A 197 0.52 20.96 13.14
CA ALA A 197 -0.23 21.16 14.39
C ALA A 197 0.51 20.66 15.63
N ALA A 198 1.35 19.64 15.52
CA ALA A 198 2.13 19.10 16.62
C ALA A 198 3.48 18.50 16.19
N ASP A 199 4.00 18.96 15.06
CA ASP A 199 5.25 18.45 14.49
C ASP A 199 5.22 16.92 14.23
N SER A 200 4.02 16.40 13.92
CA SER A 200 3.79 14.96 13.70
C SER A 200 4.07 14.57 12.28
N ALA A 201 4.70 13.41 12.07
CA ALA A 201 4.72 12.81 10.75
C ALA A 201 3.30 12.33 10.36
N VAL A 202 2.87 12.61 9.12
CA VAL A 202 1.57 12.14 8.61
C VAL A 202 1.79 11.06 7.56
N ILE A 203 1.30 9.85 7.86
CA ILE A 203 1.55 8.65 7.05
C ILE A 203 0.21 8.10 6.58
N TYR A 204 0.10 7.75 5.30
CA TYR A 204 -1.14 7.22 4.75
C TYR A 204 -0.92 6.30 3.57
N CYS A 205 -1.94 5.49 3.24
CA CYS A 205 -1.87 4.65 2.05
C CYS A 205 -2.85 5.09 0.96
N HIS A 206 -2.42 4.88 -0.29
CA HIS A 206 -3.20 5.17 -1.47
C HIS A 206 -3.13 4.00 -2.47
N HIS A 207 -4.19 3.83 -3.27
CA HIS A 207 -4.20 2.83 -4.33
C HIS A 207 -3.59 3.38 -5.61
N HIS A 208 -2.92 2.51 -6.37
CA HIS A 208 -2.58 2.82 -7.75
C HIS A 208 -3.84 3.15 -8.55
N SER A 209 -3.74 4.04 -9.53
CA SER A 209 -4.82 4.30 -10.47
C SER A 209 -5.21 3.02 -11.22
N LYS A 210 -6.49 2.91 -11.63
CA LYS A 210 -6.99 1.70 -12.31
C LYS A 210 -6.31 1.46 -13.66
N GLY A 211 -6.09 0.21 -14.00
CA GLY A 211 -5.49 -0.25 -15.26
C GLY A 211 -4.07 -0.76 -15.08
N ASP A 212 -3.46 -1.24 -16.16
CA ASP A 212 -2.05 -1.65 -16.17
C ASP A 212 -1.16 -0.41 -16.05
N GLN A 213 -0.63 -0.19 -14.86
CA GLN A 213 0.24 0.94 -14.50
C GLN A 213 1.72 0.55 -14.51
N SER A 214 2.02 -0.67 -14.89
CA SER A 214 3.33 -1.29 -14.73
C SER A 214 4.47 -0.57 -15.47
N TRP A 215 4.17 0.18 -16.53
CA TRP A 215 5.12 0.92 -17.35
C TRP A 215 5.34 2.38 -16.93
N LYS A 216 4.58 2.87 -15.93
CA LYS A 216 4.67 4.25 -15.44
C LYS A 216 5.73 4.38 -14.34
N SER A 217 6.23 5.60 -14.14
CA SER A 217 7.07 5.93 -12.98
C SER A 217 6.31 5.76 -11.67
N SER A 218 7.02 5.60 -10.54
CA SER A 218 6.41 5.48 -9.20
C SER A 218 5.45 6.63 -8.90
N MET A 219 5.83 7.87 -9.24
CA MET A 219 4.98 9.04 -9.07
C MET A 219 3.72 9.01 -9.93
N ASP A 220 3.80 8.51 -11.15
CA ASP A 220 2.65 8.42 -12.05
C ASP A 220 1.71 7.26 -11.69
N ARG A 221 2.24 6.17 -11.11
CA ARG A 221 1.43 5.06 -10.58
C ARG A 221 0.61 5.47 -9.38
N ALA A 222 1.20 6.24 -8.49
CA ALA A 222 0.60 6.63 -7.21
C ALA A 222 -0.47 7.73 -7.33
N SER A 223 -0.63 8.36 -8.50
CA SER A 223 -1.51 9.51 -8.62
C SER A 223 -2.62 9.35 -9.65
N GLY A 224 -3.86 9.50 -9.22
CA GLY A 224 -4.97 9.82 -10.14
C GLY A 224 -4.82 11.22 -10.76
N SER A 225 -4.31 12.22 -10.02
CA SER A 225 -4.19 13.63 -10.44
C SER A 225 -2.76 14.15 -10.60
N GLY A 226 -1.72 13.36 -10.38
CA GLY A 226 -0.31 13.80 -10.41
C GLY A 226 0.11 14.74 -9.28
N VAL A 227 -0.82 15.47 -8.69
CA VAL A 227 -0.55 16.43 -7.60
C VAL A 227 -0.18 15.69 -6.31
N PHE A 228 -0.90 14.63 -6.00
CA PHE A 228 -0.85 13.95 -4.73
C PHE A 228 0.49 13.25 -4.45
N ALA A 229 1.05 12.59 -5.46
CA ALA A 229 2.35 11.92 -5.33
C ALA A 229 3.53 12.89 -5.28
N ARG A 230 3.37 14.11 -5.82
CA ARG A 230 4.43 15.14 -5.82
C ARG A 230 4.45 15.94 -4.52
N ASP A 231 3.39 15.90 -3.76
CA ASP A 231 3.22 16.70 -2.54
C ASP A 231 3.91 16.08 -1.32
N VAL A 232 4.10 14.77 -1.31
CA VAL A 232 4.71 14.06 -0.16
C VAL A 232 6.22 14.21 -0.10
N ASP A 233 6.77 14.12 1.12
CA ASP A 233 8.21 14.12 1.37
C ASP A 233 8.84 12.74 1.15
N ALA A 234 8.06 11.68 1.37
CA ALA A 234 8.44 10.32 1.07
C ALA A 234 7.29 9.56 0.38
N LEU A 235 7.55 9.04 -0.82
CA LEU A 235 6.68 8.11 -1.52
C LEU A 235 7.31 6.72 -1.49
N LEU A 236 6.63 5.76 -0.89
CA LEU A 236 6.98 4.35 -0.95
C LEU A 236 6.02 3.63 -1.90
N ASP A 237 6.53 3.15 -3.01
CA ASP A 237 5.76 2.49 -4.05
C ASP A 237 5.94 1.00 -3.98
N ILE A 238 4.84 0.25 -3.76
CA ILE A 238 4.82 -1.19 -3.63
C ILE A 238 4.39 -1.81 -4.96
N THR A 239 5.26 -2.60 -5.59
CA THR A 239 5.00 -3.30 -6.84
C THR A 239 5.14 -4.81 -6.67
N GLU A 240 4.21 -5.58 -7.27
CA GLU A 240 4.27 -7.04 -7.21
C GLU A 240 5.44 -7.57 -8.05
N LEU A 241 6.18 -8.51 -7.47
CA LEU A 241 7.25 -9.22 -8.15
C LEU A 241 6.71 -10.47 -8.84
N GLU A 242 7.07 -10.67 -10.08
CA GLU A 242 6.81 -11.91 -10.77
C GLU A 242 7.93 -12.90 -10.49
N LEU A 243 7.55 -14.02 -9.90
CA LEU A 243 8.49 -15.06 -9.48
C LEU A 243 8.48 -16.23 -10.45
N PRO A 244 9.63 -16.86 -10.70
CA PRO A 244 9.69 -18.12 -11.37
C PRO A 244 8.90 -19.20 -10.58
N PRO A 245 8.35 -20.24 -11.27
CA PRO A 245 7.45 -21.20 -10.63
C PRO A 245 8.03 -21.92 -9.43
N ASP A 246 9.33 -22.19 -9.43
CA ASP A 246 10.08 -22.87 -8.37
C ASP A 246 10.30 -22.04 -7.11
N ARG A 247 10.11 -20.72 -7.22
CA ARG A 247 10.22 -19.79 -6.09
C ARG A 247 8.87 -19.38 -5.50
N ARG A 248 7.77 -19.74 -6.14
CA ARG A 248 6.42 -19.43 -5.66
C ARG A 248 6.11 -20.22 -4.40
N ARG A 249 5.52 -19.56 -3.42
CA ARG A 249 5.05 -20.17 -2.17
C ARG A 249 3.54 -20.02 -2.10
N ASP A 250 2.85 -21.07 -1.69
CA ASP A 250 1.39 -21.04 -1.55
C ASP A 250 0.95 -20.03 -0.48
N GLY A 251 0.02 -19.16 -0.85
CA GLY A 251 -0.53 -18.15 0.05
C GLY A 251 0.38 -16.95 0.32
N VAL A 252 1.58 -16.89 -0.29
CA VAL A 252 2.55 -15.82 -0.08
C VAL A 252 2.79 -15.07 -1.39
N THR A 253 2.90 -13.75 -1.33
CA THR A 253 3.19 -12.89 -2.49
C THR A 253 4.47 -12.10 -2.26
N ALA A 254 5.22 -11.85 -3.33
CA ALA A 254 6.47 -11.08 -3.26
C ALA A 254 6.26 -9.67 -3.80
N TRP A 255 6.85 -8.70 -3.11
CA TRP A 255 6.68 -7.29 -3.39
C TRP A 255 8.01 -6.56 -3.35
N ARG A 256 8.17 -5.56 -4.20
CA ARG A 256 9.27 -4.61 -4.18
C ARG A 256 8.78 -3.26 -3.70
N ILE A 257 9.53 -2.66 -2.78
CA ILE A 257 9.28 -1.33 -2.24
C ILE A 257 10.38 -0.40 -2.74
N GLU A 258 9.99 0.62 -3.51
CA GLU A 258 10.88 1.66 -4.03
C GLU A 258 10.55 2.99 -3.36
N GLY A 259 11.56 3.71 -2.92
CA GLY A 259 11.43 5.02 -2.27
C GLY A 259 11.74 6.17 -3.22
N THR A 260 10.84 7.16 -3.30
CA THR A 260 11.13 8.48 -3.87
C THR A 260 11.09 9.48 -2.72
N LEU A 261 12.25 10.01 -2.33
CA LEU A 261 12.43 10.79 -1.11
C LEU A 261 12.85 12.23 -1.46
N ARG A 262 12.35 13.20 -0.72
CA ARG A 262 12.67 14.62 -0.90
C ARG A 262 13.90 15.02 -0.08
N GLU A 263 14.01 14.51 1.15
CA GLU A 263 15.01 14.92 2.14
C GLU A 263 16.20 13.97 2.26
N PHE A 264 16.09 12.78 1.66
CA PHE A 264 17.10 11.73 1.75
C PHE A 264 17.50 11.25 0.38
N ALA A 265 18.70 10.69 0.27
CA ALA A 265 19.07 9.92 -0.90
C ALA A 265 18.16 8.69 -1.03
N SER A 266 17.83 8.31 -2.25
CA SER A 266 17.07 7.09 -2.50
C SER A 266 17.82 5.88 -1.95
N PHE A 267 17.11 4.99 -1.28
CA PHE A 267 17.63 3.70 -0.85
C PHE A 267 17.49 2.65 -1.95
N ASP A 268 18.31 1.60 -1.89
CA ASP A 268 18.16 0.45 -2.77
C ASP A 268 16.77 -0.20 -2.57
N PRO A 269 16.08 -0.62 -3.65
CA PRO A 269 14.80 -1.28 -3.55
C PRO A 269 14.78 -2.40 -2.51
N VAL A 270 13.70 -2.50 -1.75
CA VAL A 270 13.51 -3.50 -0.69
C VAL A 270 12.54 -4.54 -1.19
N ASP A 271 12.97 -5.78 -1.28
CA ASP A 271 12.12 -6.89 -1.65
C ASP A 271 11.61 -7.60 -0.38
N VAL A 272 10.31 -7.89 -0.35
CA VAL A 272 9.64 -8.52 0.79
C VAL A 272 8.68 -9.61 0.34
N TRP A 273 8.55 -10.65 1.15
CA TRP A 273 7.41 -11.55 1.11
C TRP A 273 6.28 -10.98 1.96
N PHE A 274 5.08 -10.86 1.41
CA PHE A 274 3.89 -10.72 2.24
C PHE A 274 3.41 -12.11 2.65
N ASN A 275 3.84 -12.53 3.82
CA ASN A 275 3.41 -13.73 4.52
C ASN A 275 2.45 -13.31 5.61
N TYR A 276 1.14 -13.38 5.31
CA TYR A 276 0.10 -12.89 6.22
C TYR A 276 0.42 -13.23 7.68
N PRO A 277 0.40 -12.24 8.60
CA PRO A 277 -0.03 -10.85 8.43
C PRO A 277 1.11 -9.83 8.24
N ILE A 278 2.36 -10.24 8.04
CA ILE A 278 3.54 -9.36 8.00
C ILE A 278 4.31 -9.42 6.69
N HIS A 279 5.12 -8.38 6.49
CA HIS A 279 6.09 -8.29 5.41
C HIS A 279 7.47 -8.73 5.92
N VAL A 280 8.03 -9.77 5.31
CA VAL A 280 9.33 -10.35 5.68
C VAL A 280 10.36 -9.99 4.62
N LEU A 281 11.47 -9.39 5.05
CA LEU A 281 12.58 -9.00 4.17
C LEU A 281 13.10 -10.21 3.41
N GLU A 282 13.34 -10.03 2.12
CA GLU A 282 13.93 -11.04 1.25
C GLU A 282 15.02 -10.40 0.39
N HIS A 283 16.03 -11.20 0.04
CA HIS A 283 17.06 -10.81 -0.92
C HIS A 283 17.02 -11.79 -2.10
N PHE A 284 16.43 -11.34 -3.21
CA PHE A 284 16.50 -12.11 -4.44
C PHE A 284 17.83 -11.90 -5.14
N ASP A 285 18.46 -13.01 -5.57
CA ASP A 285 19.66 -12.93 -6.40
C ASP A 285 19.27 -12.28 -7.75
N PRO A 286 20.04 -11.29 -8.25
CA PRO A 286 19.83 -10.73 -9.58
C PRO A 286 19.79 -11.77 -10.71
N ALA A 287 20.47 -12.92 -10.52
CA ALA A 287 20.46 -14.06 -11.46
C ALA A 287 19.11 -14.82 -11.49
N GLU A 288 18.23 -14.65 -10.51
CA GLU A 288 16.96 -15.39 -10.39
C GLU A 288 15.85 -14.87 -11.29
N ASN A 289 16.09 -13.88 -12.15
CA ASN A 289 15.09 -13.27 -13.03
C ASN A 289 13.83 -12.76 -12.30
N VAL A 290 13.97 -12.34 -11.07
CA VAL A 290 12.91 -11.70 -10.28
C VAL A 290 12.87 -10.23 -10.64
N ALA A 291 11.77 -9.79 -11.19
CA ALA A 291 11.60 -8.38 -11.57
C ALA A 291 10.16 -7.94 -11.35
N PRO A 292 9.91 -6.65 -11.10
CA PRO A 292 8.57 -6.10 -11.20
C PRO A 292 7.96 -6.43 -12.55
N HIS A 293 6.70 -6.84 -12.57
CA HIS A 293 5.99 -7.20 -13.81
C HIS A 293 6.16 -6.16 -14.93
N ALA A 294 6.29 -4.89 -14.55
CA ALA A 294 6.54 -3.75 -15.43
C ALA A 294 7.83 -3.81 -16.25
N GLN A 295 8.87 -4.38 -15.67
CA GLN A 295 10.22 -4.39 -16.28
C GLN A 295 10.42 -5.59 -17.21
N LEU A 296 9.48 -6.56 -17.23
CA LEU A 296 9.55 -7.70 -18.13
C LEU A 296 9.29 -7.28 -19.58
N PRO A 297 10.06 -7.81 -20.55
CA PRO A 297 9.80 -7.58 -21.95
C PRO A 297 8.36 -7.97 -22.33
N PRO A 298 7.72 -7.26 -23.29
CA PRO A 298 6.31 -7.52 -23.67
C PRO A 298 6.02 -8.97 -24.05
N HIS A 299 6.96 -9.64 -24.72
CA HIS A 299 6.81 -11.06 -25.10
C HIS A 299 6.82 -11.97 -23.86
N GLN A 300 7.63 -11.67 -22.85
CA GLN A 300 7.71 -12.45 -21.63
C GLN A 300 6.47 -12.25 -20.75
N ARG A 301 5.96 -11.00 -20.67
CA ARG A 301 4.66 -10.70 -20.02
C ARG A 301 3.52 -11.46 -20.67
N ALA A 302 3.45 -11.47 -22.01
CA ALA A 302 2.44 -12.22 -22.76
C ALA A 302 2.57 -13.73 -22.52
N MET A 303 3.78 -14.27 -22.47
CA MET A 303 4.04 -15.70 -22.21
C MET A 303 3.63 -16.08 -20.77
N ASN A 304 3.96 -15.25 -19.79
CA ASN A 304 3.59 -15.48 -18.39
C ASN A 304 2.08 -15.38 -18.18
N ALA A 305 1.43 -14.41 -18.80
CA ALA A 305 -0.03 -14.29 -18.79
C ALA A 305 -0.71 -15.52 -19.40
N ARG A 306 -0.16 -16.06 -20.49
CA ARG A 306 -0.65 -17.31 -21.13
C ARG A 306 -0.49 -18.51 -20.21
N LYS A 307 0.71 -18.69 -19.61
CA LYS A 307 0.97 -19.77 -18.62
C LYS A 307 0.06 -19.68 -17.40
N SER A 308 -0.14 -18.48 -16.84
CA SER A 308 -1.07 -18.28 -15.72
C SER A 308 -2.52 -18.61 -16.10
N LYS A 309 -2.93 -18.27 -17.31
CA LYS A 309 -4.27 -18.62 -17.81
C LYS A 309 -4.43 -20.14 -17.99
N GLU A 310 -3.42 -20.81 -18.55
CA GLU A 310 -3.40 -22.26 -18.71
C GLU A 310 -3.39 -22.98 -17.36
N GLN A 311 -2.61 -22.50 -16.40
CA GLN A 311 -2.58 -23.04 -15.05
C GLN A 311 -3.95 -22.93 -14.36
N LYS A 312 -4.56 -21.74 -14.37
CA LYS A 312 -5.91 -21.53 -13.82
C LYS A 312 -6.96 -22.41 -14.49
N LEU A 313 -6.81 -22.64 -15.79
CA LEU A 313 -7.69 -23.54 -16.52
C LEU A 313 -7.50 -24.99 -16.06
N ARG A 314 -6.25 -25.47 -15.89
CA ARG A 314 -5.94 -26.81 -15.36
C ARG A 314 -6.49 -27.01 -13.96
N GLU A 315 -6.28 -26.03 -13.04
CA GLU A 315 -6.82 -26.08 -11.67
C GLU A 315 -8.35 -26.16 -11.68
N ARG A 316 -9.00 -25.38 -12.57
CA ARG A 316 -10.45 -25.41 -12.75
C ARG A 316 -10.93 -26.75 -13.26
N HIS A 317 -10.23 -27.34 -14.21
CA HIS A 317 -10.52 -28.66 -14.73
C HIS A 317 -10.37 -29.74 -13.66
N HIS A 318 -9.27 -29.74 -12.92
CA HIS A 318 -9.04 -30.69 -11.84
C HIS A 318 -10.10 -30.60 -10.73
N ARG A 319 -10.49 -29.37 -10.35
CA ARG A 319 -11.61 -29.18 -9.38
C ARG A 319 -12.93 -29.73 -9.90
N LEU A 320 -13.24 -29.55 -11.18
CA LEU A 320 -14.44 -30.09 -11.81
C LEU A 320 -14.42 -31.62 -11.81
N GLU A 321 -13.32 -32.24 -12.20
CA GLU A 321 -13.13 -33.70 -12.21
C GLU A 321 -13.30 -34.30 -10.81
N ALA A 322 -12.62 -33.74 -9.80
CA ALA A 322 -12.69 -34.21 -8.43
C ALA A 322 -14.13 -34.10 -7.87
N ALA A 323 -14.82 -32.99 -8.11
CA ALA A 323 -16.21 -32.81 -7.68
C ALA A 323 -17.17 -33.79 -8.38
N PHE A 324 -16.96 -34.04 -9.69
CA PHE A 324 -17.75 -35.01 -10.43
C PHE A 324 -17.58 -36.42 -9.88
N ASP A 325 -16.33 -36.86 -9.64
CA ASP A 325 -16.03 -38.21 -9.14
C ASP A 325 -16.59 -38.45 -7.74
N ILE A 326 -16.57 -37.43 -6.87
CA ILE A 326 -17.16 -37.52 -5.53
C ILE A 326 -18.69 -37.66 -5.62
N LEU A 327 -19.37 -36.84 -6.42
CA LEU A 327 -20.82 -36.92 -6.58
C LEU A 327 -21.24 -38.22 -7.27
N GLU A 328 -20.51 -38.68 -8.28
CA GLU A 328 -20.78 -39.95 -8.95
C GLU A 328 -20.62 -41.14 -7.99
N SER A 329 -19.58 -41.16 -7.15
CA SER A 329 -19.35 -42.21 -6.15
C SER A 329 -20.36 -42.20 -4.99
N SER A 330 -20.98 -41.09 -4.67
CA SER A 330 -22.04 -40.99 -3.67
C SER A 330 -23.40 -41.53 -4.15
N GLY A 331 -23.52 -41.87 -5.47
CA GLY A 331 -24.75 -42.33 -6.07
C GLY A 331 -25.79 -41.21 -6.36
N GLU A 332 -25.44 -39.98 -6.14
CA GLU A 332 -26.28 -38.82 -6.45
C GLU A 332 -26.23 -38.47 -7.96
N PRO A 333 -27.34 -38.01 -8.53
CA PRO A 333 -27.36 -37.59 -9.93
C PRO A 333 -26.45 -36.38 -10.14
N VAL A 334 -25.41 -36.51 -10.95
CA VAL A 334 -24.48 -35.39 -11.24
C VAL A 334 -25.16 -34.44 -12.24
N THR A 335 -25.54 -33.29 -11.75
CA THR A 335 -26.21 -32.22 -12.50
C THR A 335 -25.47 -30.90 -12.36
N VAL A 336 -25.76 -29.92 -13.23
CA VAL A 336 -25.23 -28.56 -13.10
C VAL A 336 -25.51 -27.98 -11.72
N ARG A 337 -26.66 -28.30 -11.14
CA ARG A 337 -27.06 -27.78 -9.83
C ARG A 337 -26.25 -28.43 -8.71
N THR A 338 -26.16 -29.77 -8.66
CA THR A 338 -25.40 -30.47 -7.60
C THR A 338 -23.94 -30.15 -7.64
N LEU A 339 -23.33 -30.01 -8.83
CA LEU A 339 -21.95 -29.53 -8.96
C LEU A 339 -21.77 -28.08 -8.51
N ALA A 340 -22.73 -27.21 -8.82
CA ALA A 340 -22.69 -25.81 -8.39
C ALA A 340 -22.78 -25.67 -6.86
N GLU A 341 -23.65 -26.43 -6.23
CA GLU A 341 -23.79 -26.49 -4.77
C GLU A 341 -22.51 -27.05 -4.11
N TYR A 342 -21.94 -28.13 -4.65
CA TYR A 342 -20.71 -28.74 -4.14
C TYR A 342 -19.49 -27.82 -4.29
N LEU A 343 -19.34 -27.17 -5.45
CA LEU A 343 -18.20 -26.28 -5.73
C LEU A 343 -18.34 -24.88 -5.10
N GLY A 344 -19.52 -24.54 -4.55
CA GLY A 344 -19.81 -23.21 -4.02
C GLY A 344 -19.82 -22.11 -5.08
N VAL A 345 -20.25 -22.41 -6.33
CA VAL A 345 -20.30 -21.48 -7.45
C VAL A 345 -21.71 -21.44 -8.07
N ASN A 346 -21.96 -20.45 -8.93
CA ASN A 346 -23.26 -20.38 -9.61
C ASN A 346 -23.33 -21.38 -10.81
N ASN A 347 -24.57 -21.72 -11.22
CA ASN A 347 -24.84 -22.66 -12.31
C ASN A 347 -24.19 -22.27 -13.65
N GLN A 348 -24.09 -20.98 -13.94
CA GLN A 348 -23.48 -20.51 -15.19
C GLN A 348 -21.97 -20.76 -15.19
N THR A 349 -21.31 -20.61 -14.04
CA THR A 349 -19.89 -20.94 -13.88
C THR A 349 -19.62 -22.42 -14.15
N VAL A 350 -20.46 -23.33 -13.63
CA VAL A 350 -20.36 -24.76 -13.90
C VAL A 350 -20.56 -25.09 -15.39
N ARG A 351 -21.54 -24.46 -16.04
CA ARG A 351 -21.76 -24.62 -17.49
C ARG A 351 -20.53 -24.22 -18.29
N ASN A 352 -19.93 -23.08 -17.96
CA ASN A 352 -18.72 -22.61 -18.61
C ASN A 352 -17.53 -23.57 -18.36
N MET A 353 -17.37 -24.10 -17.14
CA MET A 353 -16.34 -25.08 -16.82
C MET A 353 -16.49 -26.36 -17.64
N ILE A 354 -17.71 -26.86 -17.81
CA ILE A 354 -18.03 -28.04 -18.62
C ILE A 354 -17.78 -27.77 -20.11
N ASP A 355 -18.23 -26.63 -20.62
CA ASP A 355 -18.08 -26.27 -22.03
C ASP A 355 -16.59 -26.04 -22.40
N GLU A 356 -15.75 -25.66 -21.44
CA GLU A 356 -14.30 -25.51 -21.57
C GLU A 356 -13.52 -26.84 -21.44
N HIS A 357 -14.15 -27.91 -20.87
CA HIS A 357 -13.49 -29.16 -20.54
C HIS A 357 -13.84 -30.28 -21.54
N ALA A 358 -12.87 -30.69 -22.36
CA ALA A 358 -13.10 -31.70 -23.39
C ALA A 358 -13.59 -33.10 -22.90
N GLY A 359 -13.38 -33.37 -21.59
CA GLY A 359 -13.73 -34.66 -20.96
C GLY A 359 -15.19 -34.77 -20.49
N PHE A 360 -15.97 -33.71 -20.53
CA PHE A 360 -17.35 -33.68 -20.07
C PHE A 360 -18.31 -33.13 -21.11
N ASP A 361 -19.56 -33.61 -21.05
CA ASP A 361 -20.69 -33.08 -21.83
C ASP A 361 -21.93 -32.96 -20.89
N ARG A 362 -22.89 -32.15 -21.32
CA ARG A 362 -24.10 -31.88 -20.53
C ARG A 362 -25.34 -31.87 -21.43
N GLU A 363 -26.48 -32.10 -20.80
CA GLU A 363 -27.77 -31.95 -21.46
C GLU A 363 -28.03 -30.47 -21.84
N LYS A 364 -28.16 -30.20 -23.16
CA LYS A 364 -28.34 -28.84 -23.68
C LYS A 364 -29.80 -28.40 -23.72
N GLN A 365 -30.75 -29.37 -23.74
CA GLN A 365 -32.18 -29.14 -23.71
C GLN A 365 -32.82 -30.06 -22.68
N GLY A 366 -33.35 -29.52 -21.62
CA GLY A 366 -33.99 -30.27 -20.53
C GLY A 366 -33.90 -29.57 -19.18
N ARG A 367 -34.78 -29.97 -18.22
CA ARG A 367 -34.79 -29.41 -16.85
C ARG A 367 -33.79 -30.04 -15.92
N SER A 368 -33.23 -31.22 -16.29
CA SER A 368 -32.33 -31.99 -15.39
C SER A 368 -30.91 -31.47 -15.36
N GLY A 369 -30.42 -30.85 -16.45
CA GLY A 369 -29.04 -30.39 -16.54
C GLY A 369 -27.98 -31.47 -16.26
N LYS A 370 -28.28 -32.73 -16.63
CA LYS A 370 -27.43 -33.91 -16.38
C LYS A 370 -26.08 -33.79 -17.09
N ILE A 371 -25.03 -34.26 -16.42
CA ILE A 371 -23.65 -34.19 -16.88
C ILE A 371 -23.09 -35.62 -16.94
N TRP A 372 -22.21 -35.88 -17.90
CA TRP A 372 -21.52 -37.17 -18.08
C TRP A 372 -20.12 -36.96 -18.66
N ARG A 373 -19.24 -37.97 -18.49
CA ARG A 373 -17.97 -38.03 -19.17
C ARG A 373 -18.15 -38.39 -20.66
N THR A 374 -17.46 -37.71 -21.54
CA THR A 374 -17.55 -37.96 -22.99
C THR A 374 -17.21 -39.41 -23.39
N SER A 375 -16.32 -40.08 -22.67
CA SER A 375 -15.97 -41.49 -22.83
C SER A 375 -17.09 -42.48 -22.50
N GLN A 376 -18.13 -42.09 -21.77
CA GLN A 376 -19.27 -42.96 -21.40
C GLN A 376 -20.38 -42.96 -22.46
N LYS A 377 -20.39 -42.02 -23.39
CA LYS A 377 -21.41 -41.93 -24.43
C LYS A 377 -21.25 -43.02 -25.50
N SER A 378 -20.02 -43.52 -25.73
CA SER A 378 -19.74 -44.59 -26.72
C SER A 378 -20.23 -45.96 -26.29
N LYS A 379 -20.51 -46.21 -25.00
CA LYS A 379 -20.95 -47.52 -24.45
C LYS A 379 -22.45 -47.67 -24.31
N LYS A 380 -23.27 -46.66 -24.61
CA LYS A 380 -24.74 -46.73 -24.52
C LYS A 380 -25.45 -46.70 -25.86
N GLN A 381 -24.69 -46.76 -26.99
CA GLN A 381 -25.24 -46.83 -28.36
C GLN A 381 -24.86 -48.16 -29.09
N GLU A 382 -24.29 -49.12 -28.39
CA GLU A 382 -24.29 -50.53 -28.72
C GLU A 382 -25.29 -51.24 -27.76
#